data_430c3cf01a06ac3c229b4fa34f206eac
#
_entry.id   430c3cf01a06ac3c229b4fa34f206eac
#
_cell.length_a   1.000
_cell.length_b   1.000
_cell.length_c   1.000
_cell.angle_alpha   90.00
_cell.angle_beta   90.00
_cell.angle_gamma   90.00
#
_symmetry.space_group_name_H-M   'P 1'
#
loop_
_entity.id
_entity.type
_entity.pdbx_description
1 polymer ?
#
loop_
_entity_poly.entity_id
_entity_poly.type
_entity_poly.pdbx_seq_one_letter_code
_entity_poly.pdbx_strand_id
1 'polypeptide(L)'
;MMITTFYIPNVPAWAYGWQRSEEQRKGEDFLGVADGNHALSLSNDLAAAGAETGEKIERLRSRFPSVRIVPRDRTIEAIAWEGLLERLNRETPELHAPEIGRCNCRIDDLAV
;
A
#
# COMPACT_ATOMS: atom_id res chain seq x y z
N MET A 1 29.84 -2.54 2.62
CA MET A 1 28.43 -2.64 3.09
C MET A 1 27.57 -1.64 2.35
N MET A 2 26.48 -2.11 1.78
CA MET A 2 25.54 -1.26 1.04
C MET A 2 24.19 -1.29 1.73
N ILE A 3 23.61 -0.12 1.99
CA ILE A 3 22.32 0.01 2.64
C ILE A 3 21.34 0.62 1.64
N THR A 4 20.15 0.06 1.56
CA THR A 4 19.07 0.61 0.74
C THR A 4 17.84 0.88 1.59
N THR A 5 17.02 1.80 1.10
CA THR A 5 15.74 2.13 1.71
C THR A 5 14.63 1.64 0.81
N PHE A 6 13.75 0.80 1.36
CA PHE A 6 12.50 0.43 0.70
C PHE A 6 11.42 1.39 1.16
N TYR A 7 10.65 1.86 0.21
CA TYR A 7 9.55 2.79 0.47
C TYR A 7 8.29 2.29 -0.23
N ILE A 8 7.19 2.25 0.52
CA ILE A 8 5.90 1.87 -0.02
C ILE A 8 5.00 3.09 -0.03
N PRO A 9 4.74 3.68 -1.21
CA PRO A 9 3.76 4.74 -1.32
C PRO A 9 2.35 4.17 -1.18
N ASN A 10 1.41 5.01 -0.79
CA ASN A 10 -0.01 4.60 -0.68
C ASN A 10 -0.21 3.38 0.23
N VAL A 11 0.42 3.37 1.39
CA VAL A 11 0.31 2.29 2.38
C VAL A 11 -1.15 1.89 2.66
N PRO A 12 -2.10 2.81 2.85
CA PRO A 12 -3.49 2.41 3.09
C PRO A 12 -4.08 1.51 1.99
N ALA A 13 -3.89 1.86 0.72
CA ALA A 13 -4.39 1.04 -0.38
C ALA A 13 -3.60 -0.26 -0.53
N TRP A 14 -2.28 -0.20 -0.39
CA TRP A 14 -1.41 -1.37 -0.42
C TRP A 14 -1.79 -2.39 0.65
N ALA A 15 -2.11 -1.93 1.88
CA ALA A 15 -2.47 -2.81 2.99
C ALA A 15 -3.74 -3.63 2.70
N TYR A 16 -4.74 -3.03 2.07
CA TYR A 16 -5.92 -3.76 1.64
C TYR A 16 -5.58 -4.84 0.61
N GLY A 17 -4.67 -4.57 -0.32
CA GLY A 17 -4.21 -5.54 -1.29
C GLY A 17 -3.41 -6.68 -0.65
N TRP A 18 -2.63 -6.39 0.37
CA TRP A 18 -1.81 -7.38 1.07
C TRP A 18 -2.64 -8.49 1.71
N GLN A 19 -3.80 -8.17 2.26
CA GLN A 19 -4.65 -9.13 2.96
C GLN A 19 -5.44 -10.04 2.02
N ARG A 20 -5.44 -9.77 0.72
CA ARG A 20 -6.23 -10.52 -0.24
C ARG A 20 -5.39 -11.56 -0.95
N SER A 21 -6.01 -12.71 -1.25
CA SER A 21 -5.44 -13.68 -2.17
C SER A 21 -5.43 -13.09 -3.58
N GLU A 22 -4.62 -13.66 -4.47
CA GLU A 22 -4.59 -13.23 -5.87
C GLU A 22 -5.97 -13.34 -6.55
N GLU A 23 -6.73 -14.37 -6.19
CA GLU A 23 -8.09 -14.55 -6.71
C GLU A 23 -9.03 -13.45 -6.26
N GLN A 24 -8.92 -13.02 -5.01
CA GLN A 24 -9.72 -11.93 -4.48
C GLN A 24 -9.35 -10.57 -5.08
N ARG A 25 -8.13 -10.45 -5.59
CA ARG A 25 -7.66 -9.21 -6.25
C ARG A 25 -8.07 -9.12 -7.71
N LYS A 26 -8.42 -10.23 -8.34
CA LYS A 26 -8.88 -10.22 -9.73
C LYS A 26 -10.19 -9.45 -9.85
N GLY A 27 -10.22 -8.47 -10.73
CA GLY A 27 -11.40 -7.65 -10.96
C GLY A 27 -11.58 -6.48 -9.99
N GLU A 28 -10.65 -6.31 -9.05
CA GLU A 28 -10.66 -5.17 -8.11
C GLU A 28 -9.49 -4.23 -8.39
N ASP A 29 -9.40 -3.79 -9.63
CA ASP A 29 -8.29 -2.96 -10.08
C ASP A 29 -8.37 -1.54 -9.52
N PHE A 30 -9.57 -1.05 -9.21
CA PHE A 30 -9.82 0.31 -8.78
C PHE A 30 -10.26 0.36 -7.33
N LEU A 31 -9.31 0.68 -6.45
CA LEU A 31 -9.53 0.82 -5.01
C LEU A 31 -9.11 2.21 -4.55
N GLY A 32 -10.00 2.90 -3.86
CA GLY A 32 -9.70 4.14 -3.17
C GLY A 32 -9.94 4.00 -1.68
N VAL A 33 -9.00 4.48 -0.88
CA VAL A 33 -9.14 4.53 0.58
C VAL A 33 -9.53 5.94 0.97
N ALA A 34 -10.67 6.07 1.63
CA ALA A 34 -11.22 7.37 2.02
C ALA A 34 -10.82 7.75 3.44
N ASP A 35 -10.54 9.03 3.63
CA ASP A 35 -10.46 9.66 4.93
C ASP A 35 -11.44 10.83 4.91
N GLY A 36 -12.60 10.63 5.56
CA GLY A 36 -13.72 11.55 5.41
C GLY A 36 -14.26 11.57 3.98
N ASN A 37 -14.33 12.74 3.36
CA ASN A 37 -14.88 12.93 2.02
C ASN A 37 -13.83 12.93 0.91
N HIS A 38 -12.56 12.67 1.24
CA HIS A 38 -11.46 12.77 0.29
C HIS A 38 -10.71 11.44 0.20
N ALA A 39 -10.12 11.19 -0.97
CA ALA A 39 -9.28 10.03 -1.19
C ALA A 39 -7.93 10.22 -0.51
N LEU A 40 -7.61 9.37 0.46
CA LEU A 40 -6.33 9.36 1.15
C LEU A 40 -5.27 8.60 0.36
N SER A 41 -5.65 7.49 -0.24
CA SER A 41 -4.74 6.57 -0.91
C SER A 41 -5.46 5.88 -2.06
N LEU A 42 -4.73 5.55 -3.11
CA LEU A 42 -5.30 4.96 -4.33
C LEU A 42 -4.49 3.71 -4.72
N SER A 43 -5.17 2.73 -5.29
CA SER A 43 -4.47 1.62 -5.93
C SER A 43 -3.67 2.12 -7.13
N ASN A 44 -2.65 1.36 -7.52
CA ASN A 44 -1.81 1.73 -8.64
C ASN A 44 -2.61 1.87 -9.95
N ASP A 45 -3.56 0.98 -10.18
CA ASP A 45 -4.39 1.01 -11.38
C ASP A 45 -5.27 2.26 -11.43
N LEU A 46 -5.85 2.64 -10.29
CA LEU A 46 -6.69 3.84 -10.19
C LEU A 46 -5.87 5.11 -10.39
N ALA A 47 -4.68 5.18 -9.81
CA ALA A 47 -3.76 6.30 -10.00
C ALA A 47 -3.31 6.39 -11.46
N ALA A 48 -2.98 5.26 -12.10
CA ALA A 48 -2.61 5.19 -13.50
C ALA A 48 -3.74 5.64 -14.44
N ALA A 49 -4.99 5.43 -14.02
CA ALA A 49 -6.17 5.86 -14.79
C ALA A 49 -6.47 7.37 -14.67
N GLY A 50 -5.70 8.09 -13.87
CA GLY A 50 -5.81 9.55 -13.75
C GLY A 50 -6.44 10.07 -12.47
N ALA A 51 -6.73 9.20 -11.50
CA ALA A 51 -7.23 9.64 -10.21
C ALA A 51 -6.12 10.26 -9.37
N GLU A 52 -6.46 11.22 -8.53
CA GLU A 52 -5.50 11.92 -7.68
C GLU A 52 -5.85 11.78 -6.21
N THR A 53 -4.84 11.65 -5.36
CA THR A 53 -5.04 11.72 -3.89
C THR A 53 -5.54 13.11 -3.51
N GLY A 54 -6.43 13.17 -2.53
CA GLY A 54 -7.09 14.41 -2.14
C GLY A 54 -8.35 14.73 -2.92
N GLU A 55 -8.64 13.96 -3.97
CA GLU A 55 -9.85 14.15 -4.76
C GLU A 55 -11.08 13.80 -3.91
N LYS A 56 -12.18 14.54 -4.11
CA LYS A 56 -13.44 14.25 -3.40
C LYS A 56 -13.99 12.89 -3.83
N ILE A 57 -14.48 12.13 -2.87
CA ILE A 57 -15.01 10.78 -3.12
C ILE A 57 -16.16 10.78 -4.15
N GLU A 58 -17.06 11.75 -4.07
CA GLU A 58 -18.16 11.88 -5.03
C GLU A 58 -17.65 12.04 -6.46
N ARG A 59 -16.63 12.87 -6.64
CA ARG A 59 -16.02 13.08 -7.95
C ARG A 59 -15.34 11.81 -8.45
N LEU A 60 -14.66 11.11 -7.55
CA LEU A 60 -13.98 9.87 -7.88
C LEU A 60 -14.96 8.80 -8.36
N ARG A 61 -16.08 8.64 -7.66
CA ARG A 61 -17.15 7.72 -8.06
C ARG A 61 -17.79 8.09 -9.40
N SER A 62 -17.93 9.39 -9.66
CA SER A 62 -18.48 9.87 -10.92
C SER A 62 -17.56 9.57 -12.10
N ARG A 63 -16.24 9.73 -11.91
CA ARG A 63 -15.24 9.48 -12.95
C ARG A 63 -14.97 7.99 -13.15
N PHE A 64 -15.05 7.20 -12.08
CA PHE A 64 -14.75 5.78 -12.09
C PHE A 64 -15.89 5.01 -11.42
N PRO A 65 -16.97 4.71 -12.16
CA PRO A 65 -18.14 4.04 -11.56
C PRO A 65 -17.86 2.66 -10.96
N SER A 66 -16.79 2.00 -11.40
CA SER A 66 -16.38 0.69 -10.88
C SER A 66 -15.45 0.78 -9.66
N VAL A 67 -15.12 1.99 -9.18
CA VAL A 67 -14.24 2.16 -8.05
C VAL A 67 -14.84 1.58 -6.78
N ARG A 68 -14.01 0.87 -6.02
CA ARG A 68 -14.35 0.43 -4.68
C ARG A 68 -13.77 1.42 -3.68
N ILE A 69 -14.64 2.00 -2.86
CA ILE A 69 -14.23 2.94 -1.82
C ILE A 69 -14.33 2.26 -0.47
N VAL A 70 -13.23 2.26 0.28
CA VAL A 70 -13.15 1.69 1.62
C VAL A 70 -12.63 2.74 2.60
N PRO A 71 -13.03 2.69 3.87
CA PRO A 71 -12.49 3.60 4.87
C PRO A 71 -11.06 3.21 5.22
N ARG A 72 -10.30 4.17 5.70
CA ARG A 72 -8.96 3.90 6.23
C ARG A 72 -9.05 2.97 7.42
N ASP A 73 -8.17 1.98 7.47
CA ASP A 73 -8.03 1.07 8.61
C ASP A 73 -6.56 0.94 8.99
N ARG A 74 -6.20 1.62 10.08
CA ARG A 74 -4.82 1.64 10.57
C ARG A 74 -4.36 0.29 11.11
N THR A 75 -5.28 -0.53 11.58
CA THR A 75 -4.97 -1.89 12.02
C THR A 75 -4.53 -2.76 10.86
N ILE A 76 -5.24 -2.68 9.74
CA ILE A 76 -4.86 -3.38 8.50
C ILE A 76 -3.48 -2.92 8.02
N GLU A 77 -3.23 -1.61 8.06
CA GLU A 77 -1.93 -1.05 7.66
C GLU A 77 -0.79 -1.59 8.52
N ALA A 78 -0.99 -1.64 9.83
CA ALA A 78 0.02 -2.14 10.76
C ALA A 78 0.29 -3.63 10.56
N ILE A 79 -0.75 -4.44 10.41
CA ILE A 79 -0.62 -5.89 10.18
C ILE A 79 0.14 -6.17 8.89
N ALA A 80 -0.22 -5.48 7.80
CA ALA A 80 0.45 -5.65 6.52
C ALA A 80 1.92 -5.24 6.59
N TRP A 81 2.23 -4.14 7.25
CA TRP A 81 3.59 -3.65 7.42
C TRP A 81 4.44 -4.62 8.23
N GLU A 82 3.91 -5.13 9.35
CA GLU A 82 4.59 -6.13 10.16
C GLU A 82 4.85 -7.42 9.38
N GLY A 83 3.88 -7.86 8.58
CA GLY A 83 4.04 -9.04 7.73
C GLY A 83 5.14 -8.87 6.70
N LEU A 84 5.25 -7.69 6.11
CA LEU A 84 6.33 -7.38 5.17
C LEU A 84 7.68 -7.34 5.89
N LEU A 85 7.77 -6.70 7.04
CA LEU A 85 9.01 -6.63 7.83
C LEU A 85 9.49 -8.01 8.25
N GLU A 86 8.58 -8.89 8.63
CA GLU A 86 8.91 -10.27 8.98
C GLU A 86 9.54 -11.01 7.80
N ARG A 87 8.99 -10.83 6.60
CA ARG A 87 9.55 -11.41 5.39
C ARG A 87 10.94 -10.87 5.08
N LEU A 88 11.11 -9.56 5.16
CA LEU A 88 12.40 -8.91 4.91
C LEU A 88 13.45 -9.32 5.96
N ASN A 89 13.03 -9.50 7.20
CA ASN A 89 13.93 -9.90 8.27
C ASN A 89 14.46 -11.32 8.10
N ARG A 90 13.77 -12.19 7.37
CA ARG A 90 14.27 -13.51 7.01
C ARG A 90 15.40 -13.42 5.99
N GLU A 91 15.36 -12.42 5.12
CA GLU A 91 16.34 -12.19 4.06
C GLU A 91 17.53 -11.35 4.55
N THR A 92 17.27 -10.41 5.48
CA THR A 92 18.30 -9.54 6.03
C THR A 92 18.08 -9.28 7.52
N PRO A 93 19.01 -9.72 8.39
CA PRO A 93 18.87 -9.51 9.83
C PRO A 93 19.09 -8.06 10.26
N GLU A 94 19.73 -7.24 9.44
CA GLU A 94 19.99 -5.83 9.75
C GLU A 94 18.91 -4.92 9.15
N LEU A 95 17.68 -5.10 9.63
CA LEU A 95 16.54 -4.35 9.20
C LEU A 95 16.22 -3.23 10.18
N HIS A 96 16.02 -2.03 9.67
CA HIS A 96 15.57 -0.88 10.44
C HIS A 96 14.37 -0.22 9.77
N ALA A 97 13.26 -0.13 10.51
CA ALA A 97 12.02 0.43 9.98
C ALA A 97 11.58 1.60 10.87
N PRO A 98 12.01 2.85 10.53
CA PRO A 98 11.71 4.02 11.35
C PRO A 98 10.23 4.41 11.35
N GLU A 99 9.50 4.04 10.28
CA GLU A 99 8.08 4.34 10.15
C GLU A 99 7.40 3.34 9.23
N ILE A 100 6.06 3.27 9.29
CA ILE A 100 5.29 2.44 8.38
C ILE A 100 5.48 2.95 6.94
N GLY A 101 5.79 2.04 6.04
CA GLY A 101 6.01 2.35 4.62
C GLY A 101 7.46 2.59 4.25
N ARG A 102 8.38 2.64 5.22
CA ARG A 102 9.80 2.81 4.94
C ARG A 102 10.66 1.89 5.80
N CYS A 103 11.52 1.13 5.17
CA CYS A 103 12.50 0.32 5.90
C CYS A 103 13.86 0.38 5.22
N ASN A 104 14.91 0.32 6.03
CA ASN A 104 16.29 0.26 5.59
C ASN A 104 16.80 -1.16 5.80
N CYS A 105 17.49 -1.68 4.81
CA CYS A 105 18.10 -3.00 4.93
C CYS A 105 19.45 -3.03 4.20
N ARG A 106 20.23 -4.01 4.59
CA ARG A 106 21.55 -4.26 4.01
C ARG A 106 21.40 -5.03 2.71
N ILE A 107 21.72 -4.41 1.59
CA ILE A 107 21.54 -5.01 0.26
C ILE A 107 22.41 -6.26 0.08
N ASP A 108 23.66 -6.23 0.56
CA ASP A 108 24.58 -7.32 0.41
C ASP A 108 24.18 -8.59 1.17
N ASP A 109 23.21 -8.49 2.07
CA ASP A 109 22.63 -9.62 2.80
C ASP A 109 21.39 -10.19 2.09
N LEU A 110 20.91 -9.53 1.04
CA LEU A 110 19.76 -10.01 0.30
C LEU A 110 20.16 -11.12 -0.66
N ALA A 111 19.39 -12.20 -0.66
CA ALA A 111 19.52 -13.26 -1.65
C ALA A 111 18.97 -12.75 -2.97
N VAL A 112 19.82 -12.59 -3.94
CA VAL A 112 19.48 -12.08 -5.27
C VAL A 112 19.35 -13.23 -6.26
#